data_a0bdc4f16c93bbc012df7f19ced72f9e
#
_entry.id   a0bdc4f16c93bbc012df7f19ced72f9e
#
_cell.length_a   1.000
_cell.length_b   1.000
_cell.length_c   1.000
_cell.angle_alpha   90.00
_cell.angle_beta   90.00
_cell.angle_gamma   90.00
#
_symmetry.space_group_name_H-M   'P 1'
#
loop_
_entity.id
_entity.type
_entity.pdbx_description
1 polymer ?
#
loop_
_entity_poly.entity_id
_entity_poly.type
_entity_poly.pdbx_seq_one_letter_code
_entity_poly.pdbx_strand_id
1 'polypeptide(L)'
;IKYLATGDEERSGFYPDLPTYQEAGYDVVQVNLRAIGAPEGTDPAILQYLSDCFVAAANDPEVIAKAEEMQLPVMTLGTEEATAEFTAIEQAYKDLWATEPWQ
;
A
#
# COMPACT_ATOMS: atom_id res chain seq x y z
N ILE A 1 -6.31 -4.74 -24.08
CA ILE A 1 -5.49 -5.23 -22.96
C ILE A 1 -6.33 -6.24 -22.20
N LYS A 2 -5.72 -7.35 -21.79
CA LYS A 2 -6.33 -8.38 -20.93
C LYS A 2 -5.57 -8.40 -19.62
N TYR A 3 -6.27 -8.17 -18.51
CA TYR A 3 -5.71 -8.38 -17.18
C TYR A 3 -5.71 -9.88 -16.87
N LEU A 4 -4.65 -10.37 -16.23
CA LEU A 4 -4.47 -11.79 -15.92
C LEU A 4 -4.59 -12.08 -14.44
N ALA A 5 -4.03 -11.21 -13.59
CA ALA A 5 -4.07 -11.31 -12.14
C ALA A 5 -3.76 -9.94 -11.50
N THR A 6 -4.06 -9.80 -10.20
CA THR A 6 -3.67 -8.65 -9.36
C THR A 6 -2.64 -9.08 -8.30
N GLY A 7 -1.84 -8.11 -7.83
CA GLY A 7 -0.81 -8.35 -6.81
C GLY A 7 -1.29 -8.29 -5.38
N ASP A 8 -2.56 -7.94 -5.14
CA ASP A 8 -3.12 -7.81 -3.80
C ASP A 8 -3.30 -9.18 -3.11
N GLU A 9 -3.38 -9.20 -1.78
CA GLU A 9 -3.70 -10.42 -1.01
C GLU A 9 -5.10 -10.94 -1.30
N GLU A 10 -6.05 -10.02 -1.50
CA GLU A 10 -7.44 -10.32 -1.81
C GLU A 10 -7.82 -9.77 -3.18
N ARG A 11 -8.86 -10.31 -3.78
CA ARG A 11 -9.37 -9.78 -5.06
C ARG A 11 -9.85 -8.36 -4.94
N SER A 12 -9.49 -7.54 -5.91
CA SER A 12 -9.94 -6.16 -5.97
C SER A 12 -11.48 -6.06 -6.05
N GLY A 13 -12.06 -5.18 -5.22
CA GLY A 13 -13.49 -4.88 -5.31
C GLY A 13 -13.91 -4.26 -6.64
N PHE A 14 -12.99 -3.64 -7.38
CA PHE A 14 -13.23 -3.09 -8.71
C PHE A 14 -13.18 -4.15 -9.82
N TYR A 15 -12.48 -5.27 -9.58
CA TYR A 15 -12.27 -6.37 -10.54
C TYR A 15 -12.44 -7.73 -9.85
N PRO A 16 -13.65 -8.07 -9.37
CA PRO A 16 -13.87 -9.28 -8.54
C PRO A 16 -13.62 -10.60 -9.29
N ASP A 17 -13.68 -10.58 -10.61
CA ASP A 17 -13.41 -11.75 -11.44
C ASP A 17 -11.92 -11.97 -11.72
N LEU A 18 -11.06 -11.00 -11.35
CA LEU A 18 -9.62 -11.09 -11.55
C LEU A 18 -8.98 -11.82 -10.37
N PRO A 19 -8.27 -12.94 -10.59
CA PRO A 19 -7.59 -13.66 -9.51
C PRO A 19 -6.39 -12.87 -8.98
N THR A 20 -5.98 -13.16 -7.75
CA THR A 20 -4.68 -12.69 -7.23
C THR A 20 -3.54 -13.55 -7.77
N TYR A 21 -2.27 -13.08 -7.60
CA TYR A 21 -1.10 -13.88 -7.94
C TYR A 21 -1.08 -15.20 -7.17
N GLN A 22 -1.45 -15.17 -5.88
CA GLN A 22 -1.50 -16.37 -5.05
C GLN A 22 -2.56 -17.36 -5.53
N GLU A 23 -3.75 -16.89 -5.89
CA GLU A 23 -4.80 -17.75 -6.51
C GLU A 23 -4.37 -18.31 -7.86
N ALA A 24 -3.53 -17.60 -8.60
CA ALA A 24 -2.95 -18.05 -9.86
C ALA A 24 -1.76 -19.03 -9.69
N GLY A 25 -1.36 -19.33 -8.44
CA GLY A 25 -0.31 -20.30 -8.11
C GLY A 25 1.07 -19.68 -7.89
N TYR A 26 1.17 -18.36 -7.80
CA TYR A 26 2.41 -17.65 -7.51
C TYR A 26 2.36 -17.10 -6.07
N ASP A 27 3.31 -17.51 -5.23
CA ASP A 27 3.42 -17.05 -3.84
C ASP A 27 4.07 -15.66 -3.79
N VAL A 28 3.36 -14.69 -4.34
CA VAL A 28 3.79 -13.28 -4.40
C VAL A 28 2.61 -12.38 -4.05
N VAL A 29 2.85 -11.46 -3.13
CA VAL A 29 1.99 -10.29 -2.87
C VAL A 29 2.79 -9.04 -3.20
N GLN A 30 2.24 -8.19 -4.04
CA GLN A 30 2.88 -6.94 -4.42
C GLN A 30 1.83 -5.84 -4.56
N VAL A 31 1.84 -4.92 -3.65
CA VAL A 31 0.94 -3.76 -3.62
C VAL A 31 1.72 -2.48 -3.95
N ASN A 32 1.01 -1.50 -4.49
CA ASN A 32 1.57 -0.18 -4.74
C ASN A 32 1.12 0.77 -3.64
N LEU A 33 2.00 1.04 -2.68
CA LEU A 33 1.74 1.95 -1.58
C LEU A 33 2.08 3.39 -1.95
N ARG A 34 1.25 4.31 -1.49
CA ARG A 34 1.51 5.76 -1.52
C ARG A 34 1.50 6.27 -0.10
N ALA A 35 2.51 7.05 0.26
CA ALA A 35 2.63 7.59 1.60
C ALA A 35 3.06 9.05 1.57
N ILE A 36 2.82 9.75 2.67
CA ILE A 36 3.33 11.08 2.94
C ILE A 36 4.48 10.91 3.93
N GLY A 37 5.66 11.38 3.58
CA GLY A 37 6.85 11.33 4.43
C GLY A 37 7.13 12.69 5.08
N ALA A 38 7.82 12.65 6.22
CA ALA A 38 8.37 13.82 6.89
C ALA A 38 9.91 13.74 6.92
N PRO A 39 10.62 14.86 7.05
CA PRO A 39 12.07 14.87 7.20
C PRO A 39 12.53 14.10 8.42
N GLU A 40 13.72 13.49 8.32
CA GLU A 40 14.37 12.86 9.46
C GLU A 40 14.56 13.86 10.61
N GLY A 41 14.31 13.42 11.86
CA GLY A 41 14.41 14.25 13.04
C GLY A 41 13.16 15.13 13.33
N THR A 42 12.09 14.97 12.56
CA THR A 42 10.81 15.63 12.90
C THR A 42 10.32 15.16 14.27
N ASP A 43 9.87 16.11 15.09
CA ASP A 43 9.38 15.83 16.44
C ASP A 43 8.26 14.76 16.42
N PRO A 44 8.33 13.71 17.26
CA PRO A 44 7.34 12.64 17.27
C PRO A 44 5.90 13.13 17.53
N ALA A 45 5.71 14.19 18.33
CA ALA A 45 4.39 14.75 18.57
C ALA A 45 3.81 15.41 17.32
N ILE A 46 4.66 16.03 16.49
CA ILE A 46 4.26 16.59 15.20
C ILE A 46 3.90 15.46 14.23
N LEU A 47 4.72 14.41 14.17
CA LEU A 47 4.44 13.23 13.33
C LEU A 47 3.09 12.60 13.69
N GLN A 48 2.84 12.39 14.99
CA GLN A 48 1.58 11.81 15.45
C GLN A 48 0.39 12.71 15.08
N TYR A 49 0.49 14.02 15.34
CA TYR A 49 -0.57 14.97 14.98
C TYR A 49 -0.89 14.95 13.48
N LEU A 50 0.13 14.98 12.63
CA LEU A 50 -0.05 14.92 11.18
C LEU A 50 -0.65 13.58 10.74
N SER A 51 -0.18 12.47 11.32
CA SER A 51 -0.73 11.13 11.06
C SER A 51 -2.22 11.09 11.36
N ASP A 52 -2.63 11.55 12.54
CA ASP A 52 -4.03 11.59 12.94
C ASP A 52 -4.88 12.43 11.97
N CYS A 53 -4.36 13.59 11.54
CA CYS A 53 -5.04 14.43 10.56
C CYS A 53 -5.21 13.73 9.20
N PHE A 54 -4.16 13.08 8.69
CA PHE A 54 -4.22 12.38 7.41
C PHE A 54 -5.11 11.14 7.47
N VAL A 55 -5.03 10.36 8.56
CA VAL A 55 -5.91 9.21 8.79
C VAL A 55 -7.38 9.66 8.85
N ALA A 56 -7.68 10.74 9.58
CA ALA A 56 -9.03 11.29 9.64
C ALA A 56 -9.52 11.75 8.26
N ALA A 57 -8.68 12.46 7.51
CA ALA A 57 -9.03 12.94 6.16
C ALA A 57 -9.24 11.77 5.17
N ALA A 58 -8.41 10.72 5.23
CA ALA A 58 -8.55 9.54 4.35
C ALA A 58 -9.81 8.72 4.66
N ASN A 59 -10.32 8.79 5.89
CA ASN A 59 -11.57 8.14 6.30
C ASN A 59 -12.81 9.06 6.15
N ASP A 60 -12.63 10.26 5.60
CA ASP A 60 -13.77 11.14 5.32
C ASP A 60 -14.64 10.54 4.20
N PRO A 61 -15.99 10.48 4.40
CA PRO A 61 -16.88 9.88 3.41
C PRO A 61 -16.81 10.51 2.01
N GLU A 62 -16.52 11.81 1.91
CA GLU A 62 -16.38 12.48 0.61
C GLU A 62 -15.08 12.05 -0.10
N VAL A 63 -14.00 11.86 0.66
CA VAL A 63 -12.71 11.37 0.14
C VAL A 63 -12.85 9.92 -0.33
N ILE A 64 -13.50 9.07 0.47
CA ILE A 64 -13.77 7.66 0.11
C ILE A 64 -14.61 7.60 -1.17
N ALA A 65 -15.71 8.34 -1.24
CA ALA A 65 -16.57 8.36 -2.43
C ALA A 65 -15.80 8.83 -3.69
N LYS A 66 -14.91 9.82 -3.52
CA LYS A 66 -14.09 10.29 -4.63
C LYS A 66 -13.04 9.27 -5.08
N ALA A 67 -12.44 8.56 -4.14
CA ALA A 67 -11.51 7.48 -4.43
C ALA A 67 -12.20 6.32 -5.18
N GLU A 68 -13.41 5.95 -4.76
CA GLU A 68 -14.24 4.94 -5.46
C GLU A 68 -14.58 5.37 -6.89
N GLU A 69 -15.00 6.62 -7.10
CA GLU A 69 -15.26 7.17 -8.43
C GLU A 69 -14.01 7.07 -9.34
N MET A 70 -12.83 7.26 -8.78
CA MET A 70 -11.55 7.18 -9.48
C MET A 70 -10.99 5.75 -9.56
N GLN A 71 -11.68 4.76 -9.01
CA GLN A 71 -11.21 3.36 -8.88
C GLN A 71 -9.84 3.26 -8.18
N LEU A 72 -9.63 4.09 -7.16
CA LEU A 72 -8.43 4.07 -6.33
C LEU A 72 -8.73 3.32 -5.03
N PRO A 73 -8.11 2.18 -4.77
CA PRO A 73 -8.23 1.51 -3.48
C PRO A 73 -7.61 2.41 -2.40
N VAL A 74 -8.31 2.59 -1.28
CA VAL A 74 -7.83 3.34 -0.12
C VAL A 74 -7.43 2.34 0.95
N MET A 75 -6.16 2.39 1.34
CA MET A 75 -5.64 1.74 2.54
C MET A 75 -5.17 2.84 3.49
N THR A 76 -5.80 2.93 4.66
CA THR A 76 -5.49 3.97 5.62
C THR A 76 -4.63 3.39 6.73
N LEU A 77 -3.36 3.76 6.76
CA LEU A 77 -2.38 3.34 7.76
C LEU A 77 -1.86 4.56 8.53
N GLY A 78 -1.69 4.42 9.84
CA GLY A 78 -0.98 5.38 10.67
C GLY A 78 0.54 5.30 10.47
N THR A 79 1.29 6.19 11.14
CA THR A 79 2.76 6.28 10.98
C THR A 79 3.46 4.98 11.32
N GLU A 80 3.07 4.30 12.40
CA GLU A 80 3.71 3.07 12.85
C GLU A 80 3.47 1.93 11.86
N GLU A 81 2.23 1.72 11.47
CA GLU A 81 1.81 0.68 10.52
C GLU A 81 2.44 0.91 9.13
N ALA A 82 2.37 2.14 8.62
CA ALA A 82 2.98 2.50 7.35
C ALA A 82 4.51 2.27 7.37
N THR A 83 5.19 2.61 8.47
CA THR A 83 6.62 2.39 8.61
C THR A 83 6.95 0.89 8.61
N ALA A 84 6.14 0.07 9.28
CA ALA A 84 6.32 -1.38 9.30
C ALA A 84 6.17 -1.98 7.90
N GLU A 85 5.13 -1.57 7.14
CA GLU A 85 4.91 -2.02 5.76
C GLU A 85 6.08 -1.65 4.83
N PHE A 86 6.52 -0.39 4.85
CA PHE A 86 7.66 0.02 4.02
C PHE A 86 8.95 -0.70 4.40
N THR A 87 9.17 -0.97 5.69
CA THR A 87 10.35 -1.72 6.16
C THR A 87 10.31 -3.17 5.67
N ALA A 88 9.14 -3.81 5.71
CA ALA A 88 8.98 -5.17 5.21
C ALA A 88 9.21 -5.26 3.69
N ILE A 89 8.66 -4.31 2.93
CA ILE A 89 8.87 -4.21 1.48
C ILE A 89 10.36 -3.97 1.16
N GLU A 90 11.02 -3.06 1.86
CA GLU A 90 12.44 -2.80 1.68
C GLU A 90 13.29 -4.05 1.93
N GLN A 91 12.98 -4.81 3.00
CA GLN A 91 13.69 -6.04 3.31
C GLN A 91 13.47 -7.10 2.22
N ALA A 92 12.25 -7.28 1.77
CA ALA A 92 11.94 -8.22 0.69
C ALA A 92 12.72 -7.91 -0.61
N TYR A 93 12.83 -6.63 -0.96
CA TYR A 93 13.62 -6.22 -2.13
C TYR A 93 15.13 -6.41 -1.92
N LYS A 94 15.65 -6.19 -0.70
CA LYS A 94 17.07 -6.47 -0.38
C LYS A 94 17.39 -7.97 -0.51
N ASP A 95 16.49 -8.81 -0.02
CA ASP A 95 16.65 -10.26 -0.09
C ASP A 95 16.59 -10.76 -1.54
N LEU A 96 15.65 -10.25 -2.32
CA LEU A 96 15.56 -10.54 -3.75
C LEU A 96 16.82 -10.07 -4.49
N TRP A 97 17.29 -8.85 -4.23
CA TRP A 97 18.53 -8.33 -4.83
C TRP A 97 19.75 -9.17 -4.49
N ALA A 98 19.81 -9.73 -3.28
CA ALA A 98 20.92 -10.59 -2.87
C ALA A 98 20.96 -11.92 -3.63
N THR A 99 19.81 -12.42 -4.07
CA THR A 99 19.68 -13.70 -4.81
C THR A 99 19.67 -13.50 -6.32
N GLU A 100 19.01 -12.48 -6.80
CA GLU A 100 18.83 -12.16 -8.22
C GLU A 100 19.09 -10.66 -8.48
N PRO A 101 20.36 -10.20 -8.52
CA PRO A 101 20.66 -8.80 -8.79
C PRO A 101 20.19 -8.38 -10.18
N TRP A 102 19.29 -7.40 -10.26
CA TRP A 102 18.90 -6.77 -11.53
C TRP A 102 19.71 -5.49 -11.74
N GLN A 103 19.97 -5.13 -12.98
CA GLN A 103 20.68 -3.90 -13.36
C GLN A 103 19.70 -2.84 -13.84
#